data_7974d4926431b46db5f8a7951faa55b2
#
_entry.id   7974d4926431b46db5f8a7951faa55b2
#
_cell.length_a   1.000
_cell.length_b   1.000
_cell.length_c   1.000
_cell.angle_alpha   90.00
_cell.angle_beta   90.00
_cell.angle_gamma   90.00
#
_symmetry.space_group_name_H-M   'P 1'
#
loop_
_entity.id
_entity.type
_entity.pdbx_description
1 polymer ?
#
loop_
_entity_poly.entity_id
_entity_poly.type
_entity_poly.pdbx_seq_one_letter_code
_entity_poly.pdbx_strand_id
1 'polypeptide(L)'
;MMEAVLSNADHPEYGVATIPLPIPRNQYDHCVALLEALEIGDASEADCRVDSLDSAWPVLNRLVSTKVNLDELDYLAKRLDSFTVGEFSQFQAMVEKLHLTSMKDLINLTFCCQQATVITDFTNLKEVGRDHYMNIHGGCASMEELEQLDGVETAVLLIEDNEGTITRYGVVYDNGMQLSQLYDGKHLPCYHYEADMTVVGISSRWEPENSRNVTWIYLPASKGQIERAMQRSGIADPKDMRLFMADSSFPEEVDVALDFRCDNIYELNELALVADTSPLGLRIDSKRRKKLMAKRLALGHKADDHEEQGWQNGPSM
;
A
#
# COMPACT_ATOMS: atom_id res chain seq x y z
N MET A 1 0.65 -16.99 3.53
CA MET A 1 2.13 -16.90 3.57
C MET A 1 2.64 -17.19 2.17
N MET A 2 3.61 -16.46 1.71
CA MET A 2 4.23 -16.59 0.38
C MET A 2 5.73 -16.69 0.58
N GLU A 3 6.43 -17.44 -0.27
CA GLU A 3 7.90 -17.50 -0.27
C GLU A 3 8.41 -17.30 -1.71
N ALA A 4 9.38 -16.41 -1.87
CA ALA A 4 10.03 -16.16 -3.14
C ALA A 4 11.48 -16.66 -3.08
N VAL A 5 11.90 -17.43 -4.09
CA VAL A 5 13.30 -17.75 -4.32
C VAL A 5 13.85 -16.75 -5.32
N LEU A 6 14.82 -15.96 -4.88
CA LEU A 6 15.41 -14.86 -5.65
C LEU A 6 16.88 -15.14 -5.95
N SER A 7 17.31 -14.75 -7.15
CA SER A 7 18.71 -14.90 -7.61
C SER A 7 19.18 -13.67 -8.39
N ASN A 8 20.49 -13.59 -8.56
CA ASN A 8 21.11 -12.66 -9.50
C ASN A 8 21.07 -13.26 -10.91
N ALA A 9 20.34 -12.60 -11.84
CA ALA A 9 20.21 -13.10 -13.21
C ALA A 9 21.52 -13.08 -13.99
N ASP A 10 22.43 -12.18 -13.64
CA ASP A 10 23.69 -11.96 -14.32
C ASP A 10 24.81 -12.81 -13.71
N HIS A 11 24.63 -13.26 -12.44
CA HIS A 11 25.57 -14.06 -11.66
C HIS A 11 24.89 -15.26 -10.97
N PRO A 12 24.36 -16.23 -11.72
CA PRO A 12 23.65 -17.39 -11.14
C PRO A 12 24.54 -18.26 -10.24
N GLU A 13 25.87 -18.14 -10.36
CA GLU A 13 26.85 -18.83 -9.51
C GLU A 13 26.85 -18.35 -8.05
N TYR A 14 26.29 -17.18 -7.75
CA TYR A 14 26.18 -16.69 -6.37
C TYR A 14 25.11 -17.45 -5.56
N GLY A 15 24.25 -18.20 -6.24
CA GLY A 15 23.20 -19.00 -5.61
C GLY A 15 21.88 -18.25 -5.49
N VAL A 16 21.09 -18.63 -4.48
CA VAL A 16 19.72 -18.14 -4.30
C VAL A 16 19.45 -17.74 -2.86
N ALA A 17 18.52 -16.82 -2.65
CA ALA A 17 17.95 -16.49 -1.34
C ALA A 17 16.45 -16.80 -1.32
N THR A 18 15.98 -17.43 -0.24
CA THR A 18 14.54 -17.65 -0.02
C THR A 18 14.03 -16.57 0.93
N ILE A 19 13.06 -15.79 0.46
CA ILE A 19 12.52 -14.63 1.17
C ILE A 19 11.06 -14.89 1.53
N PRO A 20 10.70 -14.87 2.84
CA PRO A 20 9.31 -14.94 3.27
C PRO A 20 8.58 -13.64 2.97
N LEU A 21 7.31 -13.72 2.52
CA LEU A 21 6.49 -12.58 2.14
C LEU A 21 5.08 -12.70 2.75
N PRO A 22 4.53 -11.63 3.34
CA PRO A 22 5.21 -10.37 3.67
C PRO A 22 6.43 -10.60 4.56
N ILE A 23 7.48 -9.78 4.38
CA ILE A 23 8.70 -9.88 5.19
C ILE A 23 8.38 -9.45 6.62
N PRO A 24 8.57 -10.33 7.64
CA PRO A 24 8.41 -9.91 9.03
C PRO A 24 9.35 -8.76 9.38
N ARG A 25 8.84 -7.74 10.09
CA ARG A 25 9.61 -6.52 10.43
C ARG A 25 10.99 -6.85 11.02
N ASN A 26 11.06 -7.81 11.93
CA ASN A 26 12.30 -8.22 12.59
C ASN A 26 13.26 -9.04 11.71
N GLN A 27 12.86 -9.44 10.50
CA GLN A 27 13.66 -10.18 9.55
C GLN A 27 14.07 -9.32 8.33
N TYR A 28 13.56 -8.11 8.22
CA TYR A 28 13.76 -7.27 7.04
C TYR A 28 15.24 -7.07 6.72
N ASP A 29 16.05 -6.59 7.68
CA ASP A 29 17.48 -6.37 7.47
C ASP A 29 18.23 -7.64 7.15
N HIS A 30 17.80 -8.78 7.70
CA HIS A 30 18.39 -10.07 7.36
C HIS A 30 18.10 -10.48 5.92
N CYS A 31 16.85 -10.29 5.46
CA CYS A 31 16.48 -10.55 4.07
C CYS A 31 17.27 -9.66 3.09
N VAL A 32 17.40 -8.36 3.42
CA VAL A 32 18.23 -7.44 2.61
C VAL A 32 19.69 -7.92 2.56
N ALA A 33 20.28 -8.27 3.70
CA ALA A 33 21.67 -8.75 3.75
C ALA A 33 21.89 -10.06 2.95
N LEU A 34 20.90 -10.95 2.89
CA LEU A 34 20.97 -12.14 2.03
C LEU A 34 21.01 -11.75 0.54
N LEU A 35 20.24 -10.76 0.12
CA LEU A 35 20.22 -10.30 -1.28
C LEU A 35 21.49 -9.51 -1.62
N GLU A 36 21.99 -8.67 -0.72
CA GLU A 36 23.27 -7.98 -0.89
C GLU A 36 24.43 -8.94 -1.08
N ALA A 37 24.43 -10.10 -0.39
CA ALA A 37 25.42 -11.15 -0.60
C ALA A 37 25.37 -11.80 -2.00
N LEU A 38 24.24 -11.64 -2.69
CA LEU A 38 24.05 -12.05 -4.10
C LEU A 38 24.28 -10.87 -5.07
N GLU A 39 24.70 -9.71 -4.58
CA GLU A 39 24.84 -8.46 -5.33
C GLU A 39 23.54 -8.00 -6.01
N ILE A 40 22.39 -8.18 -5.33
CA ILE A 40 21.04 -7.75 -5.74
C ILE A 40 20.30 -7.12 -4.55
N GLY A 41 19.09 -6.67 -4.77
CA GLY A 41 18.23 -6.07 -3.74
C GLY A 41 18.41 -4.56 -3.64
N ASP A 42 18.69 -3.86 -4.73
CA ASP A 42 18.70 -2.41 -4.77
C ASP A 42 17.36 -1.82 -4.30
N ALA A 43 17.39 -0.66 -3.66
CA ALA A 43 16.20 -0.04 -3.13
C ALA A 43 15.24 0.48 -4.22
N SER A 44 15.74 0.80 -5.39
CA SER A 44 15.00 1.46 -6.48
C SER A 44 14.86 0.59 -7.73
N GLU A 45 15.85 -0.27 -8.00
CA GLU A 45 15.93 -1.04 -9.23
C GLU A 45 15.29 -2.42 -9.08
N ALA A 46 14.74 -2.94 -10.18
CA ALA A 46 14.23 -4.31 -10.25
C ALA A 46 15.38 -5.25 -10.67
N ASP A 47 16.18 -5.68 -9.72
CA ASP A 47 17.38 -6.48 -9.94
C ASP A 47 17.26 -7.94 -9.45
N CYS A 48 16.27 -8.25 -8.61
CA CYS A 48 16.03 -9.59 -8.09
C CYS A 48 15.25 -10.43 -9.10
N ARG A 49 15.87 -11.48 -9.66
CA ARG A 49 15.15 -12.44 -10.50
C ARG A 49 14.38 -13.43 -9.64
N VAL A 50 13.10 -13.62 -9.97
CA VAL A 50 12.23 -14.60 -9.31
C VAL A 50 12.46 -15.96 -9.94
N ASP A 51 13.09 -16.91 -9.24
CA ASP A 51 13.29 -18.29 -9.73
C ASP A 51 12.08 -19.18 -9.44
N SER A 52 11.45 -19.00 -8.28
CA SER A 52 10.18 -19.63 -7.93
C SER A 52 9.41 -18.78 -6.93
N LEU A 53 8.09 -18.98 -6.93
CA LEU A 53 7.17 -18.33 -6.01
C LEU A 53 6.19 -19.36 -5.47
N ASP A 54 6.28 -19.70 -4.19
CA ASP A 54 5.29 -20.53 -3.51
C ASP A 54 4.26 -19.61 -2.86
N SER A 55 3.02 -19.64 -3.34
CA SER A 55 1.97 -18.76 -2.84
C SER A 55 0.58 -19.33 -3.07
N ALA A 56 -0.38 -18.88 -2.25
CA ALA A 56 -1.81 -19.13 -2.48
C ALA A 56 -2.37 -18.39 -3.72
N TRP A 57 -1.56 -17.61 -4.42
CA TRP A 57 -1.92 -16.74 -5.55
C TRP A 57 -1.38 -17.28 -6.89
N PRO A 58 -2.00 -18.30 -7.53
CA PRO A 58 -1.47 -18.91 -8.74
C PRO A 58 -1.19 -17.92 -9.88
N VAL A 59 -1.94 -16.79 -9.93
CA VAL A 59 -1.76 -15.77 -10.94
C VAL A 59 -0.39 -15.10 -10.84
N LEU A 60 0.26 -15.09 -9.67
CA LEU A 60 1.59 -14.51 -9.47
C LEU A 60 2.73 -15.37 -10.03
N ASN A 61 2.47 -16.63 -10.45
CA ASN A 61 3.47 -17.45 -11.12
C ASN A 61 4.00 -16.82 -12.43
N ARG A 62 3.27 -15.83 -12.96
CA ARG A 62 3.74 -15.02 -14.11
C ARG A 62 4.94 -14.12 -13.80
N LEU A 63 5.23 -13.89 -12.51
CA LEU A 63 6.45 -13.20 -12.07
C LEU A 63 7.70 -14.09 -12.12
N VAL A 64 7.54 -15.42 -12.20
CA VAL A 64 8.68 -16.35 -12.31
C VAL A 64 9.46 -16.05 -13.59
N SER A 65 10.77 -16.01 -13.48
CA SER A 65 11.74 -15.61 -14.51
C SER A 65 11.73 -14.10 -14.86
N THR A 66 11.00 -13.25 -14.14
CA THR A 66 11.11 -11.79 -14.28
C THR A 66 12.03 -11.20 -13.22
N LYS A 67 12.52 -9.97 -13.45
CA LYS A 67 13.21 -9.17 -12.45
C LYS A 67 12.19 -8.31 -11.69
N VAL A 68 12.30 -8.26 -10.37
CA VAL A 68 11.43 -7.50 -9.46
C VAL A 68 12.27 -6.69 -8.47
N ASN A 69 11.68 -5.64 -7.92
CA ASN A 69 12.23 -4.95 -6.75
C ASN A 69 11.70 -5.63 -5.48
N LEU A 70 12.55 -5.81 -4.47
CA LEU A 70 12.17 -6.48 -3.21
C LEU A 70 11.04 -5.74 -2.49
N ASP A 71 11.14 -4.42 -2.37
CA ASP A 71 10.17 -3.63 -1.61
C ASP A 71 8.80 -3.58 -2.31
N GLU A 72 8.79 -3.61 -3.64
CA GLU A 72 7.55 -3.75 -4.41
C GLU A 72 6.89 -5.11 -4.22
N LEU A 73 7.69 -6.18 -4.21
CA LEU A 73 7.19 -7.53 -4.01
C LEU A 73 6.64 -7.72 -2.58
N ASP A 74 7.35 -7.19 -1.58
CA ASP A 74 6.89 -7.18 -0.19
C ASP A 74 5.62 -6.34 -0.01
N TYR A 75 5.56 -5.18 -0.64
CA TYR A 75 4.37 -4.33 -0.63
C TYR A 75 3.16 -5.04 -1.26
N LEU A 76 3.33 -5.65 -2.43
CA LEU A 76 2.28 -6.44 -3.06
C LEU A 76 1.81 -7.57 -2.15
N ALA A 77 2.73 -8.29 -1.52
CA ALA A 77 2.41 -9.37 -0.59
C ALA A 77 1.58 -8.87 0.61
N LYS A 78 1.95 -7.72 1.20
CA LYS A 78 1.19 -7.07 2.29
C LYS A 78 -0.23 -6.70 1.87
N ARG A 79 -0.37 -6.14 0.67
CA ARG A 79 -1.70 -5.81 0.11
C ARG A 79 -2.56 -7.06 -0.04
N LEU A 80 -2.01 -8.11 -0.63
CA LEU A 80 -2.72 -9.36 -0.90
C LEU A 80 -3.06 -10.14 0.39
N ASP A 81 -2.20 -10.08 1.40
CA ASP A 81 -2.44 -10.74 2.70
C ASP A 81 -3.65 -10.17 3.44
N SER A 82 -4.03 -8.92 3.17
CA SER A 82 -5.20 -8.26 3.75
C SER A 82 -6.50 -8.50 2.99
N PHE A 83 -6.47 -9.22 1.87
CA PHE A 83 -7.63 -9.40 1.01
C PHE A 83 -8.64 -10.38 1.59
N THR A 84 -9.92 -10.05 1.41
CA THR A 84 -11.04 -10.94 1.67
C THR A 84 -11.11 -12.06 0.60
N VAL A 85 -11.95 -13.07 0.85
CA VAL A 85 -12.18 -14.16 -0.12
C VAL A 85 -12.71 -13.63 -1.46
N GLY A 86 -13.55 -12.58 -1.43
CA GLY A 86 -14.08 -11.95 -2.65
C GLY A 86 -12.97 -11.27 -3.44
N GLU A 87 -12.16 -10.44 -2.78
CA GLU A 87 -11.02 -9.73 -3.39
C GLU A 87 -9.96 -10.70 -3.93
N PHE A 88 -9.80 -11.88 -3.30
CA PHE A 88 -8.94 -12.95 -3.81
C PHE A 88 -9.32 -13.38 -5.23
N SER A 89 -10.61 -13.61 -5.49
CA SER A 89 -11.10 -14.00 -6.80
C SER A 89 -11.08 -12.83 -7.79
N GLN A 90 -11.47 -11.63 -7.33
CA GLN A 90 -11.49 -10.40 -8.13
C GLN A 90 -10.11 -10.04 -8.65
N PHE A 91 -9.10 -10.01 -7.77
CA PHE A 91 -7.73 -9.71 -8.16
C PHE A 91 -7.22 -10.70 -9.22
N GLN A 92 -7.32 -12.00 -8.96
CA GLN A 92 -6.80 -13.02 -9.88
C GLN A 92 -7.50 -13.02 -11.24
N ALA A 93 -8.84 -12.90 -11.24
CA ALA A 93 -9.62 -12.83 -12.47
C ALA A 93 -9.26 -11.58 -13.29
N MET A 94 -9.09 -10.43 -12.63
CA MET A 94 -8.72 -9.20 -13.31
C MET A 94 -7.29 -9.22 -13.84
N VAL A 95 -6.33 -9.77 -13.09
CA VAL A 95 -4.96 -9.99 -13.61
C VAL A 95 -4.96 -10.86 -14.87
N GLU A 96 -5.81 -11.91 -14.89
CA GLU A 96 -5.94 -12.79 -16.08
C GLU A 96 -6.62 -12.05 -17.23
N LYS A 97 -7.74 -11.36 -16.99
CA LYS A 97 -8.49 -10.61 -18.00
C LYS A 97 -7.67 -9.51 -18.65
N LEU A 98 -6.94 -8.73 -17.84
CA LEU A 98 -6.14 -7.60 -18.30
C LEU A 98 -4.73 -7.99 -18.75
N HIS A 99 -4.36 -9.27 -18.62
CA HIS A 99 -3.02 -9.79 -18.94
C HIS A 99 -1.88 -9.03 -18.26
N LEU A 100 -2.09 -8.60 -17.01
CA LEU A 100 -1.09 -7.82 -16.27
C LEU A 100 0.14 -8.66 -15.94
N THR A 101 1.31 -8.10 -16.18
CA THR A 101 2.62 -8.73 -15.92
C THR A 101 3.59 -7.82 -15.19
N SER A 102 3.36 -6.50 -15.18
CA SER A 102 4.23 -5.56 -14.50
C SER A 102 3.92 -5.46 -13.02
N MET A 103 4.94 -5.32 -12.17
CA MET A 103 4.76 -5.11 -10.73
C MET A 103 3.92 -3.87 -10.44
N LYS A 104 4.16 -2.78 -11.17
CA LYS A 104 3.39 -1.54 -11.07
C LYS A 104 1.89 -1.77 -11.27
N ASP A 105 1.51 -2.51 -12.31
CA ASP A 105 0.09 -2.74 -12.62
C ASP A 105 -0.55 -3.69 -11.60
N LEU A 106 0.19 -4.70 -11.13
CA LEU A 106 -0.27 -5.60 -10.08
C LEU A 106 -0.53 -4.83 -8.77
N ILE A 107 0.37 -3.95 -8.36
CA ILE A 107 0.18 -3.09 -7.19
C ILE A 107 -1.03 -2.17 -7.41
N ASN A 108 -1.13 -1.50 -8.54
CA ASN A 108 -2.25 -0.61 -8.84
C ASN A 108 -3.59 -1.34 -8.85
N LEU A 109 -3.65 -2.58 -9.33
CA LEU A 109 -4.86 -3.38 -9.33
C LEU A 109 -5.35 -3.67 -7.90
N THR A 110 -4.47 -3.77 -6.91
CA THR A 110 -4.88 -3.99 -5.50
C THR A 110 -5.76 -2.87 -4.93
N PHE A 111 -5.84 -1.71 -5.58
CA PHE A 111 -6.63 -0.56 -5.15
C PHE A 111 -7.98 -0.42 -5.88
N CYS A 112 -8.26 -1.26 -6.85
CA CYS A 112 -9.48 -1.15 -7.65
C CYS A 112 -10.13 -2.49 -8.04
N CYS A 113 -9.49 -3.64 -7.81
CA CYS A 113 -10.03 -4.95 -8.20
C CYS A 113 -11.40 -5.25 -7.59
N GLN A 114 -11.73 -4.69 -6.43
CA GLN A 114 -13.02 -4.84 -5.75
C GLN A 114 -14.20 -4.20 -6.52
N GLN A 115 -13.93 -3.38 -7.54
CA GLN A 115 -14.97 -2.83 -8.40
C GLN A 115 -15.49 -3.87 -9.40
N ALA A 116 -14.68 -4.90 -9.70
CA ALA A 116 -15.08 -5.98 -10.60
C ALA A 116 -16.02 -6.96 -9.88
N THR A 117 -16.96 -7.55 -10.63
CA THR A 117 -17.80 -8.64 -10.14
C THR A 117 -17.30 -9.95 -10.73
N VAL A 118 -17.03 -10.94 -9.88
CA VAL A 118 -16.56 -12.26 -10.29
C VAL A 118 -17.55 -13.33 -9.84
N ILE A 119 -18.17 -14.00 -10.80
CA ILE A 119 -19.10 -15.09 -10.52
C ILE A 119 -18.33 -16.41 -10.53
N THR A 120 -18.17 -16.99 -9.36
CA THR A 120 -17.54 -18.31 -9.17
C THR A 120 -18.57 -19.43 -9.06
N ASP A 121 -19.81 -19.08 -8.69
CA ASP A 121 -20.94 -20.02 -8.54
C ASP A 121 -22.24 -19.37 -9.04
N PHE A 122 -22.84 -19.96 -10.04
CA PHE A 122 -24.12 -19.52 -10.63
C PHE A 122 -25.34 -20.08 -9.89
N THR A 123 -25.19 -20.90 -8.86
CA THR A 123 -26.31 -21.51 -8.14
C THR A 123 -26.97 -20.52 -7.16
N ASN A 124 -26.28 -19.44 -6.76
CA ASN A 124 -26.79 -18.43 -5.84
C ASN A 124 -26.81 -17.02 -6.47
N LEU A 125 -27.69 -16.83 -7.46
CA LEU A 125 -27.83 -15.54 -8.16
C LEU A 125 -28.21 -14.38 -7.24
N LYS A 126 -28.92 -14.66 -6.14
CA LYS A 126 -29.26 -13.61 -5.17
C LYS A 126 -28.02 -12.99 -4.53
N GLU A 127 -27.04 -13.81 -4.17
CA GLU A 127 -25.77 -13.35 -3.61
C GLU A 127 -24.93 -12.64 -4.66
N VAL A 128 -24.84 -13.21 -5.87
CA VAL A 128 -24.17 -12.58 -7.02
C VAL A 128 -24.68 -11.16 -7.26
N GLY A 129 -25.99 -10.95 -7.28
CA GLY A 129 -26.56 -9.62 -7.48
C GLY A 129 -26.29 -8.65 -6.33
N ARG A 130 -26.24 -9.14 -5.08
CA ARG A 130 -25.85 -8.32 -3.92
C ARG A 130 -24.38 -7.90 -4.00
N ASP A 131 -23.50 -8.84 -4.32
CA ASP A 131 -22.07 -8.56 -4.48
C ASP A 131 -21.83 -7.59 -5.62
N HIS A 132 -22.51 -7.77 -6.75
CA HIS A 132 -22.45 -6.83 -7.85
C HIS A 132 -22.89 -5.42 -7.44
N TYR A 133 -24.02 -5.30 -6.75
CA TYR A 133 -24.52 -4.03 -6.24
C TYR A 133 -23.48 -3.35 -5.32
N MET A 134 -22.90 -4.11 -4.39
CA MET A 134 -21.84 -3.60 -3.51
C MET A 134 -20.61 -3.14 -4.29
N ASN A 135 -20.17 -3.90 -5.27
CA ASN A 135 -18.96 -3.62 -6.06
C ASN A 135 -19.11 -2.31 -6.86
N ILE A 136 -20.25 -2.07 -7.50
CA ILE A 136 -20.49 -0.83 -8.26
C ILE A 136 -20.75 0.39 -7.39
N HIS A 137 -21.09 0.20 -6.11
CA HIS A 137 -21.27 1.27 -5.11
C HIS A 137 -20.08 1.44 -4.17
N GLY A 138 -18.90 0.88 -4.53
CA GLY A 138 -17.66 1.03 -3.75
C GLY A 138 -17.71 0.38 -2.37
N GLY A 139 -18.52 -0.66 -2.18
CA GLY A 139 -18.69 -1.36 -0.92
C GLY A 139 -19.59 -0.62 0.10
N CYS A 140 -20.24 0.48 -0.29
CA CYS A 140 -21.01 1.37 0.59
C CYS A 140 -22.50 1.33 0.28
N ALA A 141 -23.17 0.19 0.54
CA ALA A 141 -24.63 0.11 0.50
C ALA A 141 -25.20 0.06 1.91
N SER A 142 -26.34 0.75 2.14
CA SER A 142 -27.05 0.67 3.40
C SER A 142 -27.78 -0.66 3.56
N MET A 143 -28.08 -1.05 4.80
CA MET A 143 -28.86 -2.26 5.06
C MET A 143 -30.24 -2.19 4.41
N GLU A 144 -30.86 -1.02 4.37
CA GLU A 144 -32.17 -0.78 3.79
C GLU A 144 -32.14 -1.00 2.26
N GLU A 145 -31.11 -0.49 1.58
CA GLU A 145 -30.93 -0.72 0.13
C GLU A 145 -30.73 -2.22 -0.17
N LEU A 146 -29.92 -2.91 0.63
CA LEU A 146 -29.68 -4.34 0.46
C LEU A 146 -30.90 -5.23 0.76
N GLU A 147 -31.80 -4.81 1.67
CA GLU A 147 -33.05 -5.49 1.98
C GLU A 147 -34.09 -5.31 0.86
N GLN A 148 -34.11 -4.17 0.20
CA GLN A 148 -35.01 -3.86 -0.91
C GLN A 148 -34.51 -4.36 -2.25
N LEU A 149 -33.23 -4.74 -2.35
CA LEU A 149 -32.59 -5.20 -3.58
C LEU A 149 -33.15 -6.58 -4.01
N ASP A 150 -33.68 -6.68 -5.22
CA ASP A 150 -33.86 -7.96 -5.87
C ASP A 150 -32.53 -8.47 -6.45
N GLY A 151 -31.79 -9.21 -5.63
CA GLY A 151 -30.48 -9.70 -6.03
C GLY A 151 -30.53 -10.67 -7.22
N VAL A 152 -31.64 -11.38 -7.42
CA VAL A 152 -31.77 -12.31 -8.59
C VAL A 152 -31.93 -11.50 -9.86
N GLU A 153 -32.81 -10.49 -9.87
CA GLU A 153 -33.02 -9.61 -11.02
C GLU A 153 -31.72 -8.86 -11.34
N THR A 154 -31.03 -8.33 -10.32
CA THR A 154 -29.74 -7.64 -10.47
C THR A 154 -28.68 -8.54 -11.11
N ALA A 155 -28.58 -9.80 -10.70
CA ALA A 155 -27.64 -10.75 -11.29
C ALA A 155 -28.01 -11.09 -12.75
N VAL A 156 -29.29 -11.25 -13.06
CA VAL A 156 -29.75 -11.51 -14.42
C VAL A 156 -29.42 -10.35 -15.33
N LEU A 157 -29.71 -9.11 -14.93
CA LEU A 157 -29.36 -7.90 -15.68
C LEU A 157 -27.85 -7.79 -15.91
N LEU A 158 -27.02 -8.08 -14.88
CA LEU A 158 -25.56 -8.11 -15.06
C LEU A 158 -25.16 -9.08 -16.18
N ILE A 159 -25.73 -10.29 -16.18
CA ILE A 159 -25.35 -11.36 -17.11
C ILE A 159 -25.86 -11.06 -18.54
N GLU A 160 -27.07 -10.50 -18.67
CA GLU A 160 -27.69 -10.22 -19.98
C GLU A 160 -27.11 -8.96 -20.64
N ASP A 161 -26.81 -7.91 -19.87
CA ASP A 161 -26.44 -6.60 -20.42
C ASP A 161 -24.93 -6.42 -20.57
N ASN A 162 -24.12 -7.34 -20.03
CA ASN A 162 -22.66 -7.20 -20.04
C ASN A 162 -21.95 -8.44 -20.58
N GLU A 163 -20.84 -8.22 -21.28
CA GLU A 163 -19.94 -9.30 -21.71
C GLU A 163 -19.05 -9.76 -20.56
N GLY A 164 -19.34 -10.91 -20.01
CA GLY A 164 -18.47 -11.57 -19.02
C GLY A 164 -17.25 -12.22 -19.69
N THR A 165 -16.08 -12.06 -19.10
CA THR A 165 -14.86 -12.74 -19.52
C THR A 165 -14.65 -14.00 -18.69
N ILE A 166 -14.53 -15.15 -19.34
CA ILE A 166 -14.26 -16.43 -18.67
C ILE A 166 -12.78 -16.51 -18.31
N THR A 167 -12.48 -16.70 -17.04
CA THR A 167 -11.13 -16.90 -16.50
C THR A 167 -11.08 -18.20 -15.70
N ARG A 168 -9.88 -18.62 -15.30
CA ARG A 168 -9.73 -19.78 -14.38
C ARG A 168 -10.31 -19.53 -12.98
N TYR A 169 -10.61 -18.27 -12.65
CA TYR A 169 -11.07 -17.82 -11.34
C TYR A 169 -12.57 -17.49 -11.31
N GLY A 170 -13.25 -17.65 -12.44
CA GLY A 170 -14.68 -17.37 -12.60
C GLY A 170 -14.98 -16.53 -13.83
N VAL A 171 -16.24 -16.14 -13.98
CA VAL A 171 -16.67 -15.19 -15.01
C VAL A 171 -16.57 -13.79 -14.45
N VAL A 172 -15.74 -12.93 -15.04
CA VAL A 172 -15.47 -11.59 -14.55
C VAL A 172 -16.14 -10.51 -15.41
N TYR A 173 -16.83 -9.60 -14.73
CA TYR A 173 -17.41 -8.37 -15.26
C TYR A 173 -16.61 -7.20 -14.64
N ASP A 174 -15.97 -6.38 -15.46
CA ASP A 174 -15.11 -5.29 -14.94
C ASP A 174 -15.89 -4.05 -14.48
N ASN A 175 -17.17 -3.97 -14.77
CA ASN A 175 -18.06 -2.88 -14.38
C ASN A 175 -17.52 -1.48 -14.78
N GLY A 176 -16.74 -1.40 -15.86
CA GLY A 176 -16.08 -0.17 -16.29
C GLY A 176 -14.89 0.26 -15.41
N MET A 177 -14.37 -0.66 -14.57
CA MET A 177 -13.20 -0.38 -13.72
C MET A 177 -12.03 0.17 -14.53
N GLN A 178 -11.44 1.23 -14.03
CA GLN A 178 -10.19 1.77 -14.54
C GLN A 178 -9.05 1.38 -13.62
N LEU A 179 -7.95 0.89 -14.19
CA LEU A 179 -6.77 0.53 -13.41
C LEU A 179 -6.26 1.77 -12.67
N SER A 180 -6.13 1.66 -11.36
CA SER A 180 -5.60 2.71 -10.49
C SER A 180 -4.22 3.18 -10.95
N GLN A 181 -3.88 4.43 -10.69
CA GLN A 181 -2.55 5.01 -10.96
C GLN A 181 -1.95 5.60 -9.67
N LEU A 182 -2.28 5.03 -8.52
CA LEU A 182 -1.75 5.46 -7.23
C LEU A 182 -0.26 5.16 -7.09
N TYR A 183 0.18 4.01 -7.61
CA TYR A 183 1.59 3.67 -7.68
C TYR A 183 2.17 4.12 -9.04
N ASP A 184 3.17 4.97 -8.99
CA ASP A 184 3.81 5.54 -10.18
C ASP A 184 4.95 4.67 -10.74
N GLY A 185 5.38 3.65 -10.02
CA GLY A 185 6.56 2.80 -10.30
C GLY A 185 7.76 3.14 -9.42
N LYS A 186 7.64 4.12 -8.51
CA LYS A 186 8.72 4.52 -7.59
C LYS A 186 8.22 4.74 -6.16
N HIS A 187 7.13 5.50 -5.98
CA HIS A 187 6.63 5.91 -4.67
C HIS A 187 5.45 5.04 -4.27
N LEU A 188 5.71 4.04 -3.41
CA LEU A 188 4.68 3.13 -2.90
C LEU A 188 3.61 3.93 -2.13
N PRO A 189 2.32 3.75 -2.40
CA PRO A 189 1.25 4.40 -1.67
C PRO A 189 1.28 4.08 -0.18
N CYS A 190 0.79 5.01 0.65
CA CYS A 190 0.68 4.75 2.08
C CYS A 190 -0.28 3.59 2.36
N TYR A 191 0.19 2.60 3.11
CA TYR A 191 -0.60 1.43 3.48
C TYR A 191 -0.16 0.87 4.84
N HIS A 192 -1.06 0.89 5.80
CA HIS A 192 -0.85 0.36 7.14
C HIS A 192 -1.14 -1.14 7.16
N TYR A 193 -0.09 -1.95 7.15
CA TYR A 193 -0.20 -3.42 7.25
C TYR A 193 -0.04 -3.89 8.68
N GLU A 194 0.93 -3.34 9.42
CA GLU A 194 1.18 -3.65 10.82
C GLU A 194 0.79 -2.48 11.72
N ALA A 195 0.72 -2.75 13.04
CA ALA A 195 0.53 -1.69 14.02
C ALA A 195 1.80 -0.83 14.14
N ASP A 196 1.68 0.44 13.82
CA ASP A 196 2.77 1.42 13.85
C ASP A 196 2.53 2.46 14.94
N MET A 197 3.61 3.01 15.53
CA MET A 197 3.52 4.13 16.47
C MET A 197 3.31 5.45 15.75
N THR A 198 3.97 5.62 14.61
CA THR A 198 3.75 6.78 13.75
C THR A 198 4.14 6.45 12.30
N VAL A 199 3.47 7.07 11.36
CA VAL A 199 3.78 7.00 9.93
C VAL A 199 4.25 8.35 9.45
N VAL A 200 5.45 8.36 8.90
CA VAL A 200 6.12 9.57 8.45
C VAL A 200 6.34 9.49 6.95
N GLY A 201 5.93 10.52 6.23
CA GLY A 201 6.32 10.72 4.85
C GLY A 201 7.67 11.43 4.78
N ILE A 202 8.52 10.96 3.88
CA ILE A 202 9.79 11.63 3.57
C ILE A 202 9.81 12.06 2.11
N SER A 203 10.37 13.23 1.86
CA SER A 203 10.72 13.72 0.54
C SER A 203 12.01 14.53 0.60
N SER A 204 12.66 14.73 -0.55
CA SER A 204 13.78 15.67 -0.62
C SER A 204 13.30 17.10 -0.35
N ARG A 205 14.05 17.87 0.44
CA ARG A 205 13.74 19.30 0.65
C ARG A 205 13.80 20.14 -0.63
N TRP A 206 14.41 19.60 -1.66
CA TRP A 206 14.50 20.25 -2.97
C TRP A 206 13.27 19.98 -3.87
N GLU A 207 12.41 19.03 -3.46
CA GLU A 207 11.12 18.80 -4.10
C GLU A 207 10.11 19.90 -3.72
N PRO A 208 9.20 20.28 -4.61
CA PRO A 208 8.08 21.15 -4.26
C PRO A 208 7.28 20.63 -3.08
N GLU A 209 6.72 21.50 -2.23
CA GLU A 209 5.95 21.09 -1.04
C GLU A 209 4.69 20.30 -1.38
N ASN A 210 4.11 20.53 -2.55
CA ASN A 210 2.96 19.81 -3.06
C ASN A 210 3.35 18.60 -3.95
N SER A 211 4.62 18.21 -3.94
CA SER A 211 5.07 17.04 -4.68
C SER A 211 4.38 15.78 -4.17
N ARG A 212 4.00 14.89 -5.10
CA ARG A 212 3.51 13.54 -4.76
C ARG A 212 4.66 12.54 -4.55
N ASN A 213 5.90 12.99 -4.68
CA ASN A 213 7.11 12.18 -4.51
C ASN A 213 7.40 11.99 -3.02
N VAL A 214 6.61 11.16 -2.37
CA VAL A 214 6.67 10.86 -0.95
C VAL A 214 6.91 9.38 -0.77
N THR A 215 7.92 9.04 0.03
CA THR A 215 8.14 7.68 0.51
C THR A 215 7.69 7.59 1.97
N TRP A 216 6.92 6.55 2.28
CA TRP A 216 6.35 6.34 3.61
C TRP A 216 7.23 5.44 4.45
N ILE A 217 7.46 5.82 5.70
CA ILE A 217 8.19 5.04 6.71
C ILE A 217 7.27 4.79 7.90
N TYR A 218 7.20 3.54 8.32
CA TYR A 218 6.36 3.06 9.41
C TYR A 218 7.24 2.81 10.64
N LEU A 219 7.17 3.71 11.62
CA LEU A 219 8.02 3.66 12.80
C LEU A 219 7.37 2.87 13.96
N PRO A 220 8.15 2.08 14.72
CA PRO A 220 9.60 1.92 14.64
C PRO A 220 10.02 1.07 13.43
N ALA A 221 11.08 1.48 12.76
CA ALA A 221 11.68 0.80 11.61
C ALA A 221 13.14 0.43 11.90
N SER A 222 13.68 -0.54 11.17
CA SER A 222 15.10 -0.81 11.20
C SER A 222 15.90 0.31 10.53
N LYS A 223 17.19 0.37 10.82
CA LYS A 223 18.07 1.33 10.16
C LYS A 223 18.10 1.12 8.64
N GLY A 224 18.13 -0.14 8.20
CA GLY A 224 18.11 -0.51 6.79
C GLY A 224 16.83 -0.06 6.08
N GLN A 225 15.68 -0.21 6.72
CA GLN A 225 14.40 0.29 6.17
C GLN A 225 14.43 1.82 5.95
N ILE A 226 14.97 2.58 6.91
CA ILE A 226 15.09 4.03 6.80
C ILE A 226 16.05 4.41 5.66
N GLU A 227 17.22 3.78 5.59
CA GLU A 227 18.24 4.03 4.56
C GLU A 227 17.72 3.72 3.15
N ARG A 228 17.01 2.60 2.99
CA ARG A 228 16.38 2.24 1.70
C ARG A 228 15.26 3.22 1.31
N ALA A 229 14.45 3.67 2.26
CA ALA A 229 13.43 4.68 2.00
C ALA A 229 14.05 6.02 1.56
N MET A 230 15.17 6.43 2.16
CA MET A 230 15.94 7.60 1.74
C MET A 230 16.47 7.42 0.31
N GLN A 231 17.08 6.28 0.00
CA GLN A 231 17.57 5.95 -1.34
C GLN A 231 16.45 6.03 -2.38
N ARG A 232 15.30 5.43 -2.10
CA ARG A 232 14.12 5.46 -2.97
C ARG A 232 13.62 6.89 -3.20
N SER A 233 13.74 7.77 -2.20
CA SER A 233 13.40 9.19 -2.30
C SER A 233 14.49 10.05 -2.95
N GLY A 234 15.64 9.47 -3.31
CA GLY A 234 16.79 10.21 -3.84
C GLY A 234 17.46 11.13 -2.80
N ILE A 235 17.37 10.80 -1.51
CA ILE A 235 17.93 11.55 -0.39
C ILE A 235 19.26 10.91 0.00
N ALA A 236 20.37 11.61 -0.22
CA ALA A 236 21.71 11.12 0.13
C ALA A 236 22.13 11.50 1.56
N ASP A 237 21.72 12.66 2.07
CA ASP A 237 22.01 13.13 3.43
C ASP A 237 20.68 13.30 4.20
N PRO A 238 20.53 12.75 5.41
CA PRO A 238 19.35 12.97 6.24
C PRO A 238 18.99 14.45 6.45
N LYS A 239 19.95 15.36 6.36
CA LYS A 239 19.73 16.82 6.45
C LYS A 239 18.93 17.38 5.27
N ASP A 240 18.94 16.68 4.13
CA ASP A 240 18.17 17.07 2.94
C ASP A 240 16.78 16.48 2.92
N MET A 241 16.40 15.82 4.00
CA MET A 241 15.08 15.23 4.20
C MET A 241 14.08 16.29 4.70
N ARG A 242 12.89 16.26 4.11
CA ARG A 242 11.70 16.90 4.66
C ARG A 242 10.82 15.80 5.22
N LEU A 243 10.39 15.99 6.48
CA LEU A 243 9.51 15.08 7.19
C LEU A 243 8.10 15.67 7.28
N PHE A 244 7.10 14.83 7.16
CA PHE A 244 5.73 15.16 7.51
C PHE A 244 5.01 13.94 8.06
N MET A 245 4.19 14.15 9.06
CA MET A 245 3.47 13.09 9.73
C MET A 245 2.16 12.78 8.99
N ALA A 246 1.96 11.50 8.68
CA ALA A 246 0.68 11.01 8.14
C ALA A 246 -0.25 10.52 9.24
N ASP A 247 0.30 9.82 10.24
CA ASP A 247 -0.46 9.24 11.34
C ASP A 247 0.42 9.11 12.59
N SER A 248 -0.19 9.19 13.76
CA SER A 248 0.50 9.05 15.05
C SER A 248 -0.37 8.37 16.08
N SER A 249 0.23 7.47 16.84
CA SER A 249 -0.32 6.87 18.04
C SER A 249 0.31 7.43 19.32
N PHE A 250 1.16 8.45 19.22
CA PHE A 250 1.70 9.13 20.39
C PHE A 250 0.61 9.87 21.19
N PRO A 251 0.82 10.11 22.49
CA PRO A 251 0.00 11.04 23.26
C PRO A 251 -0.03 12.43 22.64
N GLU A 252 -1.15 13.16 22.81
CA GLU A 252 -1.33 14.50 22.21
C GLU A 252 -0.22 15.46 22.64
N GLU A 253 0.25 15.36 23.89
CA GLU A 253 1.29 16.21 24.44
C GLU A 253 2.65 15.96 23.76
N VAL A 254 2.94 14.72 23.37
CA VAL A 254 4.14 14.35 22.61
C VAL A 254 4.02 14.86 21.20
N ASP A 255 2.88 14.63 20.54
CA ASP A 255 2.61 15.08 19.19
C ASP A 255 2.74 16.61 19.02
N VAL A 256 2.26 17.38 19.99
CA VAL A 256 2.37 18.84 19.98
C VAL A 256 3.83 19.30 20.18
N ALA A 257 4.62 18.53 20.91
CA ALA A 257 6.03 18.84 21.14
C ALA A 257 6.93 18.49 19.94
N LEU A 258 6.49 17.58 19.06
CA LEU A 258 7.25 17.18 17.89
C LEU A 258 7.13 18.23 16.77
N ASP A 259 8.25 18.72 16.30
CA ASP A 259 8.34 19.55 15.08
C ASP A 259 8.92 18.70 13.95
N PHE A 260 8.04 18.04 13.21
CA PHE A 260 8.44 17.15 12.10
C PHE A 260 9.23 17.84 10.98
N ARG A 261 9.28 19.16 10.94
CA ARG A 261 10.13 19.91 9.98
C ARG A 261 11.59 19.97 10.40
N CYS A 262 11.84 19.90 11.71
CA CYS A 262 13.15 20.02 12.31
C CYS A 262 13.68 18.72 12.91
N ASP A 263 12.79 17.77 13.18
CA ASP A 263 13.13 16.51 13.83
C ASP A 263 13.92 15.58 12.90
N ASN A 264 14.85 14.84 13.50
CA ASN A 264 15.61 13.82 12.81
C ASN A 264 14.83 12.50 12.79
N ILE A 265 14.73 11.86 11.63
CA ILE A 265 14.04 10.58 11.47
C ILE A 265 14.56 9.49 12.44
N TYR A 266 15.85 9.48 12.74
CA TYR A 266 16.44 8.52 13.66
C TYR A 266 16.03 8.77 15.11
N GLU A 267 15.90 10.02 15.53
CA GLU A 267 15.41 10.40 16.85
C GLU A 267 13.91 10.06 17.01
N LEU A 268 13.11 10.33 15.97
CA LEU A 268 11.72 9.91 15.91
C LEU A 268 11.58 8.38 16.00
N ASN A 269 12.45 7.64 15.32
CA ASN A 269 12.46 6.19 15.35
C ASN A 269 12.81 5.64 16.74
N GLU A 270 13.79 6.23 17.43
CA GLU A 270 14.12 5.85 18.81
C GLU A 270 12.94 6.14 19.76
N LEU A 271 12.26 7.27 19.60
CA LEU A 271 11.07 7.59 20.37
C LEU A 271 9.94 6.57 20.11
N ALA A 272 9.71 6.24 18.85
CA ALA A 272 8.72 5.24 18.47
C ALA A 272 9.05 3.85 19.05
N LEU A 273 10.31 3.44 19.05
CA LEU A 273 10.77 2.19 19.63
C LEU A 273 10.54 2.13 21.15
N VAL A 274 10.86 3.21 21.86
CA VAL A 274 10.62 3.33 23.31
C VAL A 274 9.13 3.26 23.61
N ALA A 275 8.30 3.94 22.82
CA ALA A 275 6.86 3.95 23.00
C ALA A 275 6.22 2.59 22.69
N ASP A 276 6.68 1.89 21.66
CA ASP A 276 6.18 0.57 21.29
C ASP A 276 6.52 -0.51 22.32
N THR A 277 7.70 -0.41 22.93
CA THR A 277 8.17 -1.36 23.96
C THR A 277 7.73 -1.04 25.39
N SER A 278 7.11 0.13 25.60
CA SER A 278 6.68 0.56 26.95
C SER A 278 5.58 -0.32 27.51
N PRO A 279 5.76 -0.90 28.72
CA PRO A 279 4.74 -1.71 29.37
C PRO A 279 3.50 -0.90 29.82
N LEU A 280 3.58 0.43 29.85
CA LEU A 280 2.46 1.33 30.21
C LEU A 280 1.56 1.66 29.02
N GLY A 281 1.82 1.07 27.84
CA GLY A 281 0.97 1.21 26.67
C GLY A 281 0.70 2.66 26.29
N LEU A 282 1.71 3.36 25.79
CA LEU A 282 1.52 4.68 25.16
C LEU A 282 0.63 4.61 23.91
N ARG A 283 0.16 3.41 23.55
CA ARG A 283 -0.79 3.21 22.45
C ARG A 283 -2.11 3.86 22.80
N ILE A 284 -2.48 4.86 22.04
CA ILE A 284 -3.80 5.49 22.11
C ILE A 284 -4.82 4.54 21.49
N ASP A 285 -6.00 4.40 22.14
CA ASP A 285 -7.07 3.62 21.54
C ASP A 285 -7.50 4.23 20.19
N SER A 286 -8.00 3.39 19.29
CA SER A 286 -8.37 3.78 17.92
C SER A 286 -9.40 4.91 17.84
N LYS A 287 -10.17 5.13 18.90
CA LYS A 287 -11.21 6.16 18.99
C LYS A 287 -10.62 7.54 19.30
N ARG A 288 -9.56 7.58 20.12
CA ARG A 288 -8.81 8.78 20.45
C ARG A 288 -7.94 9.21 19.24
N ARG A 289 -7.34 8.21 18.54
CA ARG A 289 -6.61 8.39 17.29
C ARG A 289 -7.44 9.09 16.20
N LYS A 290 -8.67 8.60 15.93
CA LYS A 290 -9.59 9.22 14.97
C LYS A 290 -9.94 10.66 15.33
N LYS A 291 -10.10 10.96 16.63
CA LYS A 291 -10.41 12.30 17.12
C LYS A 291 -9.23 13.28 16.96
N LEU A 292 -8.00 12.79 17.17
CA LEU A 292 -6.77 13.55 16.96
C LEU A 292 -6.55 13.87 15.48
N MET A 293 -6.75 12.89 14.59
CA MET A 293 -6.66 13.11 13.14
C MET A 293 -7.67 14.14 12.65
N ALA A 294 -8.93 14.06 13.11
CA ALA A 294 -9.95 15.05 12.73
C ALA A 294 -9.59 16.46 13.22
N LYS A 295 -8.99 16.59 14.42
CA LYS A 295 -8.57 17.88 14.97
C LYS A 295 -7.37 18.47 14.22
N ARG A 296 -6.44 17.64 13.75
CA ARG A 296 -5.27 18.04 12.93
C ARG A 296 -5.66 18.50 11.54
N LEU A 297 -6.54 17.77 10.86
CA LEU A 297 -7.09 18.19 9.58
C LEU A 297 -7.77 19.57 9.71
N ALA A 298 -8.51 19.82 10.80
CA ALA A 298 -9.12 21.11 11.07
C ALA A 298 -8.11 22.24 11.38
N LEU A 299 -6.93 21.90 11.95
CA LEU A 299 -5.86 22.87 12.21
C LEU A 299 -5.03 23.16 10.96
N GLY A 300 -4.78 22.13 10.11
CA GLY A 300 -4.13 22.31 8.81
C GLY A 300 -4.89 23.22 7.88
N HIS A 301 -6.21 23.06 7.75
CA HIS A 301 -7.04 23.97 6.97
C HIS A 301 -7.07 25.42 7.49
N LYS A 302 -6.90 25.61 8.81
CA LYS A 302 -6.81 26.97 9.36
C LYS A 302 -5.46 27.65 9.08
N ALA A 303 -4.39 26.90 8.91
CA ALA A 303 -3.08 27.45 8.55
C ALA A 303 -3.08 27.90 7.08
N ASP A 304 -3.68 27.10 6.19
CA ASP A 304 -3.80 27.43 4.77
C ASP A 304 -4.70 28.67 4.54
N ASP A 305 -5.79 28.80 5.29
CA ASP A 305 -6.70 29.98 5.21
C ASP A 305 -6.01 31.28 5.69
N HIS A 306 -5.03 31.20 6.57
CA HIS A 306 -4.29 32.38 7.03
C HIS A 306 -3.18 32.82 6.05
N GLU A 307 -2.59 31.90 5.28
CA GLU A 307 -1.62 32.25 4.24
C GLU A 307 -2.33 32.89 3.02
N GLU A 308 -3.51 32.44 2.61
CA GLU A 308 -4.26 33.07 1.52
C GLU A 308 -4.74 34.49 1.85
N GLN A 309 -5.05 34.81 3.10
CA GLN A 309 -5.47 36.16 3.50
C GLN A 309 -4.30 37.17 3.62
N GLY A 310 -3.07 36.68 3.75
CA GLY A 310 -1.88 37.53 3.81
C GLY A 310 -1.47 38.16 2.47
N TRP A 311 -1.95 37.64 1.35
CA TRP A 311 -1.57 38.11 0.00
C TRP A 311 -2.56 39.12 -0.63
N GLN A 312 -3.70 39.36 0.00
CA GLN A 312 -4.71 40.31 -0.52
C GLN A 312 -4.55 41.76 -0.05
N ASN A 313 -3.62 42.05 0.86
CA ASN A 313 -3.39 43.40 1.41
C ASN A 313 -2.00 43.96 1.06
N GLY A 314 -1.56 43.85 -0.18
CA GLY A 314 -0.44 44.61 -0.70
C GLY A 314 -0.88 46.05 -1.07
N PRO A 315 -0.07 47.11 -0.75
CA PRO A 315 -0.49 48.48 -0.97
C PRO A 315 -0.53 48.79 -2.45
N SER A 316 -1.72 49.32 -2.87
CA SER A 316 -1.86 49.98 -4.17
C SER A 316 -1.01 51.26 -4.19
N MET A 317 -0.10 51.32 -5.14
CA MET A 317 0.43 52.56 -5.71
C MET A 317 0.19 52.57 -7.19
#